data_a50d72a13433ff91c20591d8488d67a4
#
_entry.id   a50d72a13433ff91c20591d8488d67a4
#
_cell.length_a   1.000
_cell.length_b   1.000
_cell.length_c   1.000
_cell.angle_alpha   90.00
_cell.angle_beta   90.00
_cell.angle_gamma   90.00
#
_symmetry.space_group_name_H-M   'P 1'
#
loop_
_entity.id
_entity.type
_entity.pdbx_description
1 polymer ?
#
loop_
_entity_poly.entity_id
_entity_poly.type
_entity_poly.pdbx_seq_one_letter_code
_entity_poly.pdbx_strand_id
1 'polypeptide(L)'
;MTKSKGARPTLKDIAREVGVHVSTISRALNPNTTHAVSIDLMDRIKRASAKRGYKPNAAAYLLRTNRSRTIGVVVPDITDPVFPPIIRGIEDALARHGYVAILVNTDGDPRRQAQAVDALLPRGIDGLILASVMRHDDDAARLLAGIPAVTVSRRSGDLAISSVVHDEDDGFHRVLTHLASLGHRTIATIAGPQTISTGYNRYSSYVRFTKEFGLLERPIASFARAFNEMEGERCAEELLMAQQPFTAVACANDRLAVGAITAFRRHGIECPRDVSITGFNDMPLADRLSPALTTVRVQHYKAGTEAAELIVDTVEKGIQTPRHIVLPVELIVRASTRSLAQTNGVPRNHSRETKEEKSS
;
A
#
# COMPACT_ATOMS: atom_id res chain seq x y z
N MET A 1 -16.25 -22.69 -50.55
CA MET A 1 -16.05 -23.56 -49.37
C MET A 1 -15.59 -22.68 -48.21
N THR A 2 -16.54 -22.23 -47.43
CA THR A 2 -16.30 -21.40 -46.21
C THR A 2 -15.78 -22.30 -45.10
N LYS A 3 -14.50 -22.11 -44.69
CA LYS A 3 -13.95 -22.75 -43.49
C LYS A 3 -14.74 -22.27 -42.29
N SER A 4 -15.55 -23.14 -41.71
CA SER A 4 -16.17 -22.97 -40.40
C SER A 4 -15.08 -22.58 -39.39
N LYS A 5 -15.23 -21.42 -38.73
CA LYS A 5 -14.41 -21.07 -37.53
C LYS A 5 -14.55 -22.20 -36.56
N GLY A 6 -13.46 -22.95 -36.32
CA GLY A 6 -13.45 -24.17 -35.51
C GLY A 6 -14.01 -23.88 -34.11
N ALA A 7 -15.08 -24.59 -33.75
CA ALA A 7 -15.64 -24.57 -32.42
C ALA A 7 -14.55 -24.94 -31.41
N ARG A 8 -14.48 -24.19 -30.28
CA ARG A 8 -13.53 -24.51 -29.19
C ARG A 8 -13.74 -25.94 -28.72
N PRO A 9 -12.68 -26.76 -28.55
CA PRO A 9 -12.79 -28.10 -28.08
C PRO A 9 -13.50 -28.18 -26.72
N THR A 10 -14.34 -29.16 -26.54
CA THR A 10 -15.15 -29.35 -25.34
C THR A 10 -14.67 -30.57 -24.53
N LEU A 11 -15.10 -30.68 -23.26
CA LEU A 11 -14.86 -31.87 -22.43
C LEU A 11 -15.35 -33.15 -23.10
N LYS A 12 -16.44 -33.08 -23.87
CA LYS A 12 -16.98 -34.23 -24.62
C LYS A 12 -16.03 -34.71 -25.72
N ASP A 13 -15.30 -33.80 -26.34
CA ASP A 13 -14.33 -34.15 -27.39
C ASP A 13 -13.09 -34.82 -26.80
N ILE A 14 -12.62 -34.39 -25.64
CA ILE A 14 -11.54 -35.03 -24.89
C ILE A 14 -11.99 -36.42 -24.41
N ALA A 15 -13.19 -36.52 -23.86
CA ALA A 15 -13.77 -37.78 -23.37
C ALA A 15 -13.85 -38.84 -24.48
N ARG A 16 -14.27 -38.42 -25.68
CA ARG A 16 -14.32 -39.28 -26.85
C ARG A 16 -12.94 -39.76 -27.31
N GLU A 17 -11.93 -38.89 -27.28
CA GLU A 17 -10.56 -39.21 -27.69
C GLU A 17 -9.88 -40.18 -26.71
N VAL A 18 -10.09 -39.96 -25.40
CA VAL A 18 -9.47 -40.79 -24.35
C VAL A 18 -10.25 -42.10 -24.08
N GLY A 19 -11.52 -42.16 -24.51
CA GLY A 19 -12.38 -43.34 -24.32
C GLY A 19 -12.95 -43.46 -22.91
N VAL A 20 -13.27 -42.34 -22.25
CA VAL A 20 -13.82 -42.32 -20.88
C VAL A 20 -15.04 -41.41 -20.79
N HIS A 21 -15.80 -41.54 -19.70
CA HIS A 21 -16.95 -40.68 -19.47
C HIS A 21 -16.52 -39.21 -19.20
N VAL A 22 -17.34 -38.25 -19.62
CA VAL A 22 -17.06 -36.78 -19.44
C VAL A 22 -16.81 -36.41 -17.97
N SER A 23 -17.50 -37.05 -17.03
CA SER A 23 -17.29 -36.83 -15.59
C SER A 23 -15.89 -37.26 -15.13
N THR A 24 -15.27 -38.26 -15.77
CA THR A 24 -13.89 -38.66 -15.48
C THR A 24 -12.90 -37.61 -15.95
N ILE A 25 -13.09 -37.03 -17.15
CA ILE A 25 -12.29 -35.92 -17.63
C ILE A 25 -12.43 -34.72 -16.69
N SER A 26 -13.67 -34.39 -16.30
CA SER A 26 -13.94 -33.29 -15.38
C SER A 26 -13.24 -33.47 -14.03
N ARG A 27 -13.20 -34.66 -13.48
CA ARG A 27 -12.48 -35.00 -12.23
C ARG A 27 -10.97 -34.93 -12.41
N ALA A 28 -10.45 -35.50 -13.50
CA ALA A 28 -9.02 -35.49 -13.79
C ALA A 28 -8.45 -34.07 -14.01
N LEU A 29 -9.23 -33.17 -14.59
CA LEU A 29 -8.82 -31.78 -14.81
C LEU A 29 -9.14 -30.82 -13.64
N ASN A 30 -9.72 -31.32 -12.56
CA ASN A 30 -10.01 -30.58 -11.35
C ASN A 30 -8.91 -30.84 -10.31
N PRO A 31 -8.12 -29.82 -9.90
CA PRO A 31 -7.04 -29.98 -8.92
C PRO A 31 -7.46 -30.66 -7.61
N ASN A 32 -8.70 -30.44 -7.17
CA ASN A 32 -9.23 -30.98 -5.90
C ASN A 32 -9.70 -32.45 -5.97
N THR A 33 -9.73 -33.05 -7.14
CA THR A 33 -10.23 -34.43 -7.32
C THR A 33 -9.30 -35.29 -8.17
N THR A 34 -8.08 -34.85 -8.42
CA THR A 34 -7.07 -35.54 -9.24
C THR A 34 -6.72 -36.95 -8.70
N HIS A 35 -6.72 -37.11 -7.35
CA HIS A 35 -6.46 -38.38 -6.68
C HIS A 35 -7.53 -39.47 -6.94
N ALA A 36 -8.68 -39.12 -7.51
CA ALA A 36 -9.74 -40.07 -7.91
C ALA A 36 -9.51 -40.67 -9.30
N VAL A 37 -8.38 -40.38 -9.96
CA VAL A 37 -8.04 -40.86 -11.32
C VAL A 37 -6.63 -41.41 -11.30
N SER A 38 -6.39 -42.59 -11.98
CA SER A 38 -5.06 -43.18 -12.06
C SER A 38 -4.07 -42.25 -12.79
N ILE A 39 -2.78 -42.34 -12.44
CA ILE A 39 -1.71 -41.49 -13.00
C ILE A 39 -1.65 -41.64 -14.53
N ASP A 40 -1.71 -42.88 -15.05
CA ASP A 40 -1.70 -43.14 -16.49
C ASP A 40 -2.87 -42.47 -17.22
N LEU A 41 -4.07 -42.60 -16.67
CA LEU A 41 -5.25 -41.95 -17.25
C LEU A 41 -5.15 -40.39 -17.18
N MET A 42 -4.60 -39.87 -16.11
CA MET A 42 -4.32 -38.43 -15.97
C MET A 42 -3.41 -37.92 -17.08
N ASP A 43 -2.30 -38.66 -17.36
CA ASP A 43 -1.34 -38.26 -18.39
C ASP A 43 -1.92 -38.34 -19.80
N ARG A 44 -2.77 -39.38 -20.06
CA ARG A 44 -3.52 -39.46 -21.30
C ARG A 44 -4.47 -38.28 -21.49
N ILE A 45 -5.20 -37.89 -20.44
CA ILE A 45 -6.12 -36.77 -20.47
C ILE A 45 -5.37 -35.46 -20.70
N LYS A 46 -4.25 -35.23 -20.00
CA LYS A 46 -3.40 -34.03 -20.18
C LYS A 46 -2.87 -33.92 -21.62
N ARG A 47 -2.35 -35.02 -22.17
CA ARG A 47 -1.86 -35.07 -23.56
C ARG A 47 -2.96 -34.80 -24.59
N ALA A 48 -4.12 -35.40 -24.45
CA ALA A 48 -5.26 -35.18 -25.33
C ALA A 48 -5.76 -33.73 -25.25
N SER A 49 -5.83 -33.17 -24.05
CA SER A 49 -6.21 -31.77 -23.81
C SER A 49 -5.24 -30.82 -24.49
N ALA A 50 -3.92 -30.98 -24.29
CA ALA A 50 -2.86 -30.16 -24.89
C ALA A 50 -2.90 -30.28 -26.44
N LYS A 51 -3.01 -31.47 -27.00
CA LYS A 51 -3.09 -31.73 -28.44
C LYS A 51 -4.25 -30.98 -29.10
N ARG A 52 -5.41 -30.95 -28.44
CA ARG A 52 -6.60 -30.21 -28.95
C ARG A 52 -6.64 -28.74 -28.61
N GLY A 53 -5.69 -28.23 -27.79
CA GLY A 53 -5.77 -26.87 -27.30
C GLY A 53 -6.97 -26.63 -26.38
N TYR A 54 -7.47 -27.67 -25.71
CA TYR A 54 -8.56 -27.55 -24.75
C TYR A 54 -8.10 -26.73 -23.53
N LYS A 55 -8.84 -25.69 -23.22
CA LYS A 55 -8.71 -24.94 -21.97
C LYS A 55 -10.01 -25.10 -21.18
N PRO A 56 -9.94 -25.40 -19.87
CA PRO A 56 -11.12 -25.44 -19.02
C PRO A 56 -11.95 -24.16 -19.20
N ASN A 57 -13.26 -24.30 -19.34
CA ASN A 57 -14.16 -23.16 -19.47
C ASN A 57 -14.46 -22.61 -18.07
N ALA A 58 -13.93 -21.41 -17.78
CA ALA A 58 -14.13 -20.73 -16.49
C ALA A 58 -15.62 -20.51 -16.18
N ALA A 59 -16.46 -20.20 -17.20
CA ALA A 59 -17.91 -20.03 -17.01
C ALA A 59 -18.59 -21.36 -16.61
N ALA A 60 -18.19 -22.48 -17.21
CA ALA A 60 -18.71 -23.81 -16.83
C ALA A 60 -18.23 -24.25 -15.44
N TYR A 61 -17.02 -23.84 -15.05
CA TYR A 61 -16.51 -24.05 -13.70
C TYR A 61 -17.32 -23.24 -12.68
N LEU A 62 -17.51 -21.93 -12.94
CA LEU A 62 -18.34 -21.03 -12.12
C LEU A 62 -19.76 -21.57 -11.90
N LEU A 63 -20.45 -21.96 -12.99
CA LEU A 63 -21.81 -22.52 -12.92
C LEU A 63 -21.90 -23.80 -12.05
N ARG A 64 -20.83 -24.60 -12.02
CA ARG A 64 -20.81 -25.85 -11.26
C ARG A 64 -20.40 -25.68 -9.80
N THR A 65 -19.50 -24.75 -9.53
CA THR A 65 -18.87 -24.58 -8.20
C THR A 65 -19.34 -23.33 -7.48
N ASN A 66 -20.06 -22.46 -8.16
CA ASN A 66 -20.37 -21.09 -7.73
C ASN A 66 -19.11 -20.28 -7.35
N ARG A 67 -17.97 -20.55 -8.03
CA ARG A 67 -16.69 -19.91 -7.79
C ARG A 67 -16.02 -19.54 -9.11
N SER A 68 -15.57 -18.28 -9.19
CA SER A 68 -14.88 -17.76 -10.38
C SER A 68 -13.36 -17.94 -10.32
N ARG A 69 -12.82 -18.19 -9.14
CA ARG A 69 -11.38 -18.11 -8.86
C ARG A 69 -10.79 -16.73 -9.18
N THR A 70 -11.56 -15.70 -8.93
CA THR A 70 -11.18 -14.31 -9.23
C THR A 70 -11.38 -13.43 -7.99
N ILE A 71 -10.36 -12.68 -7.64
CA ILE A 71 -10.39 -11.69 -6.55
C ILE A 71 -10.27 -10.29 -7.15
N GLY A 72 -11.17 -9.40 -6.76
CA GLY A 72 -11.04 -7.98 -7.08
C GLY A 72 -10.00 -7.31 -6.18
N VAL A 73 -9.10 -6.51 -6.75
CA VAL A 73 -8.09 -5.74 -6.01
C VAL A 73 -8.30 -4.26 -6.33
N VAL A 74 -8.71 -3.49 -5.33
CA VAL A 74 -9.06 -2.07 -5.49
C VAL A 74 -7.99 -1.22 -4.82
N VAL A 75 -7.29 -0.40 -5.62
CA VAL A 75 -6.20 0.47 -5.16
C VAL A 75 -6.51 1.94 -5.45
N PRO A 76 -6.01 2.87 -4.62
CA PRO A 76 -6.26 4.30 -4.85
C PRO A 76 -5.46 4.86 -6.02
N ASP A 77 -4.19 4.46 -6.19
CA ASP A 77 -3.32 4.98 -7.25
C ASP A 77 -2.22 3.96 -7.57
N ILE A 78 -2.31 3.32 -8.74
CA ILE A 78 -1.33 2.33 -9.20
C ILE A 78 0.06 2.95 -9.47
N THR A 79 0.12 4.26 -9.65
CA THR A 79 1.39 4.99 -9.90
C THR A 79 2.13 5.34 -8.62
N ASP A 80 1.48 5.25 -7.45
CA ASP A 80 2.14 5.42 -6.17
C ASP A 80 3.06 4.22 -5.88
N PRO A 81 4.37 4.43 -5.64
CA PRO A 81 5.36 3.36 -5.41
C PRO A 81 5.03 2.38 -4.29
N VAL A 82 4.13 2.71 -3.40
CA VAL A 82 3.64 1.85 -2.30
C VAL A 82 2.87 0.63 -2.82
N PHE A 83 2.04 0.81 -3.87
CA PHE A 83 1.09 -0.23 -4.28
C PHE A 83 1.69 -1.34 -5.15
N PRO A 84 2.63 -1.11 -6.11
CA PRO A 84 3.18 -2.19 -6.93
C PRO A 84 3.73 -3.38 -6.14
N PRO A 85 4.53 -3.23 -5.07
CA PRO A 85 4.98 -4.39 -4.28
C PRO A 85 3.85 -5.07 -3.50
N ILE A 86 2.82 -4.33 -3.06
CA ILE A 86 1.62 -4.92 -2.43
C ILE A 86 0.87 -5.79 -3.45
N ILE A 87 0.60 -5.25 -4.64
CA ILE A 87 -0.07 -5.95 -5.74
C ILE A 87 0.71 -7.21 -6.11
N ARG A 88 2.03 -7.12 -6.21
CA ARG A 88 2.89 -8.27 -6.50
C ARG A 88 2.76 -9.36 -5.44
N GLY A 89 2.75 -9.00 -4.15
CA GLY A 89 2.53 -9.94 -3.05
C GLY A 89 1.15 -10.61 -3.13
N ILE A 90 0.11 -9.83 -3.49
CA ILE A 90 -1.25 -10.35 -3.70
C ILE A 90 -1.27 -11.35 -4.85
N GLU A 91 -0.73 -10.99 -6.03
CA GLU A 91 -0.73 -11.86 -7.20
C GLU A 91 0.00 -13.18 -6.95
N ASP A 92 1.21 -13.13 -6.37
CA ASP A 92 2.01 -14.31 -6.08
C ASP A 92 1.31 -15.25 -5.09
N ALA A 93 0.63 -14.72 -4.08
CA ALA A 93 -0.14 -15.51 -3.13
C ALA A 93 -1.40 -16.10 -3.76
N LEU A 94 -2.20 -15.30 -4.45
CA LEU A 94 -3.41 -15.76 -5.14
C LEU A 94 -3.10 -16.86 -6.17
N ALA A 95 -2.00 -16.70 -6.93
CA ALA A 95 -1.59 -17.70 -7.92
C ALA A 95 -1.31 -19.08 -7.31
N ARG A 96 -0.72 -19.15 -6.08
CA ARG A 96 -0.50 -20.43 -5.36
C ARG A 96 -1.80 -21.16 -5.07
N HIS A 97 -2.88 -20.42 -4.87
CA HIS A 97 -4.22 -20.95 -4.61
C HIS A 97 -5.07 -21.08 -5.88
N GLY A 98 -4.51 -20.80 -7.06
CA GLY A 98 -5.21 -20.88 -8.35
C GLY A 98 -6.23 -19.76 -8.55
N TYR A 99 -6.06 -18.62 -7.90
CA TYR A 99 -6.85 -17.41 -8.10
C TYR A 99 -6.15 -16.43 -9.04
N VAL A 100 -6.93 -15.56 -9.67
CA VAL A 100 -6.46 -14.43 -10.51
C VAL A 100 -6.96 -13.13 -9.90
N ALA A 101 -6.13 -12.08 -9.92
CA ALA A 101 -6.50 -10.74 -9.51
C ALA A 101 -7.09 -9.94 -10.69
N ILE A 102 -8.17 -9.16 -10.44
CA ILE A 102 -8.63 -8.08 -11.29
C ILE A 102 -8.35 -6.78 -10.56
N LEU A 103 -7.41 -5.99 -11.09
CA LEU A 103 -7.02 -4.72 -10.52
C LEU A 103 -7.90 -3.58 -11.02
N VAL A 104 -8.35 -2.72 -10.08
CA VAL A 104 -9.08 -1.48 -10.39
C VAL A 104 -8.47 -0.31 -9.62
N ASN A 105 -8.24 0.79 -10.35
CA ASN A 105 -7.72 2.05 -9.81
C ASN A 105 -8.87 3.03 -9.54
N THR A 106 -8.85 3.70 -8.37
CA THR A 106 -9.96 4.59 -7.95
C THR A 106 -9.56 6.06 -7.88
N ASP A 107 -8.28 6.39 -8.03
CA ASP A 107 -7.72 7.74 -7.83
C ASP A 107 -8.05 8.32 -6.43
N GLY A 108 -8.30 7.44 -5.45
CA GLY A 108 -8.70 7.83 -4.10
C GLY A 108 -10.12 8.40 -3.98
N ASP A 109 -10.94 8.32 -5.04
CA ASP A 109 -12.32 8.79 -5.07
C ASP A 109 -13.27 7.69 -4.56
N PRO A 110 -14.03 7.92 -3.46
CA PRO A 110 -15.00 6.96 -2.94
C PRO A 110 -16.09 6.58 -3.95
N ARG A 111 -16.48 7.50 -4.84
CA ARG A 111 -17.47 7.21 -5.90
C ARG A 111 -16.93 6.20 -6.89
N ARG A 112 -15.66 6.34 -7.30
CA ARG A 112 -14.99 5.37 -8.18
C ARG A 112 -14.80 4.04 -7.47
N GLN A 113 -14.56 4.02 -6.16
CA GLN A 113 -14.52 2.80 -5.37
C GLN A 113 -15.86 2.05 -5.45
N ALA A 114 -16.98 2.73 -5.23
CA ALA A 114 -18.31 2.13 -5.34
C ALA A 114 -18.56 1.59 -6.76
N GLN A 115 -18.29 2.38 -7.79
CA GLN A 115 -18.40 1.95 -9.19
C GLN A 115 -17.51 0.73 -9.51
N ALA A 116 -16.31 0.67 -8.95
CA ALA A 116 -15.40 -0.47 -9.11
C ALA A 116 -16.00 -1.75 -8.54
N VAL A 117 -16.55 -1.69 -7.33
CA VAL A 117 -17.21 -2.85 -6.68
C VAL A 117 -18.44 -3.27 -7.50
N ASP A 118 -19.32 -2.32 -7.86
CA ASP A 118 -20.49 -2.57 -8.68
C ASP A 118 -20.14 -3.20 -10.05
N ALA A 119 -19.01 -2.83 -10.63
CA ALA A 119 -18.53 -3.41 -11.88
C ALA A 119 -17.93 -4.81 -11.71
N LEU A 120 -17.36 -5.12 -10.57
CA LEU A 120 -16.71 -6.41 -10.28
C LEU A 120 -17.74 -7.50 -9.89
N LEU A 121 -18.76 -7.15 -9.12
CA LEU A 121 -19.76 -8.11 -8.62
C LEU A 121 -20.48 -8.90 -9.72
N PRO A 122 -20.99 -8.29 -10.81
CA PRO A 122 -21.63 -9.03 -11.90
C PRO A 122 -20.67 -9.96 -12.66
N ARG A 123 -19.35 -9.76 -12.50
CA ARG A 123 -18.33 -10.66 -13.05
C ARG A 123 -18.12 -11.89 -12.22
N GLY A 124 -18.84 -12.00 -11.09
CA GLY A 124 -18.83 -13.16 -10.21
C GLY A 124 -17.52 -13.32 -9.43
N ILE A 125 -16.87 -12.24 -9.04
CA ILE A 125 -15.67 -12.32 -8.18
C ILE A 125 -16.00 -13.03 -6.88
N ASP A 126 -15.04 -13.77 -6.32
CA ASP A 126 -15.22 -14.54 -5.09
C ASP A 126 -14.96 -13.69 -3.83
N GLY A 127 -14.26 -12.57 -3.97
CA GLY A 127 -13.94 -11.65 -2.87
C GLY A 127 -13.19 -10.41 -3.33
N LEU A 128 -12.92 -9.52 -2.37
CA LEU A 128 -12.28 -8.22 -2.59
C LEU A 128 -11.10 -7.99 -1.64
N ILE A 129 -10.01 -7.41 -2.18
CA ILE A 129 -8.93 -6.80 -1.39
C ILE A 129 -8.95 -5.30 -1.67
N LEU A 130 -9.09 -4.47 -0.61
CA LEU A 130 -9.24 -3.03 -0.74
C LEU A 130 -8.07 -2.30 -0.06
N ALA A 131 -7.35 -1.49 -0.83
CA ALA A 131 -6.31 -0.57 -0.35
C ALA A 131 -6.78 0.89 -0.37
N SER A 132 -8.02 1.16 -0.79
CA SER A 132 -8.58 2.49 -1.04
C SER A 132 -9.56 2.98 0.03
N VAL A 133 -9.85 2.17 1.06
CA VAL A 133 -10.85 2.51 2.09
C VAL A 133 -10.51 3.80 2.84
N MET A 134 -11.57 4.54 3.19
CA MET A 134 -11.48 5.71 4.05
C MET A 134 -11.51 5.30 5.54
N ARG A 135 -11.08 6.19 6.42
CA ARG A 135 -11.09 5.95 7.88
C ARG A 135 -12.52 5.75 8.41
N HIS A 136 -13.46 6.52 7.89
CA HIS A 136 -14.89 6.36 8.05
C HIS A 136 -15.49 6.15 6.67
N ASP A 137 -16.14 5.03 6.44
CA ASP A 137 -16.59 4.59 5.11
C ASP A 137 -17.91 3.79 5.22
N ASP A 138 -18.97 4.48 5.65
CA ASP A 138 -20.32 3.90 5.79
C ASP A 138 -20.84 3.36 4.45
N ASP A 139 -20.46 4.00 3.34
CA ASP A 139 -20.84 3.56 2.00
C ASP A 139 -20.14 2.23 1.65
N ALA A 140 -18.86 2.10 1.95
CA ALA A 140 -18.15 0.83 1.78
C ALA A 140 -18.74 -0.26 2.69
N ALA A 141 -19.14 0.07 3.94
CA ALA A 141 -19.74 -0.89 4.85
C ALA A 141 -21.04 -1.47 4.26
N ARG A 142 -21.89 -0.62 3.67
CA ARG A 142 -23.12 -1.06 2.99
C ARG A 142 -22.83 -1.86 1.72
N LEU A 143 -21.90 -1.39 0.91
CA LEU A 143 -21.53 -2.00 -0.38
C LEU A 143 -20.91 -3.39 -0.22
N LEU A 144 -20.15 -3.60 0.85
CA LEU A 144 -19.42 -4.84 1.12
C LEU A 144 -20.23 -5.84 1.97
N ALA A 145 -21.45 -5.49 2.35
CA ALA A 145 -22.30 -6.38 3.17
C ALA A 145 -22.49 -7.74 2.50
N GLY A 146 -22.02 -8.81 3.16
CA GLY A 146 -22.11 -10.19 2.65
C GLY A 146 -21.06 -10.57 1.58
N ILE A 147 -20.13 -9.68 1.23
CA ILE A 147 -19.05 -9.96 0.29
C ILE A 147 -17.78 -10.27 1.08
N PRO A 148 -17.09 -11.40 0.83
CA PRO A 148 -15.77 -11.63 1.38
C PRO A 148 -14.82 -10.48 1.05
N ALA A 149 -14.29 -9.78 2.06
CA ALA A 149 -13.42 -8.64 1.84
C ALA A 149 -12.30 -8.54 2.90
N VAL A 150 -11.15 -8.00 2.48
CA VAL A 150 -9.99 -7.72 3.33
C VAL A 150 -9.46 -6.34 2.98
N THR A 151 -9.06 -5.54 3.97
CA THR A 151 -8.32 -4.30 3.72
C THR A 151 -6.82 -4.52 3.84
N VAL A 152 -6.05 -3.79 3.04
CA VAL A 152 -4.59 -3.79 3.08
C VAL A 152 -4.05 -2.37 3.11
N SER A 153 -2.98 -2.14 3.88
CA SER A 153 -2.33 -0.82 4.07
C SER A 153 -3.19 0.19 4.83
N ARG A 154 -4.51 0.18 4.64
CA ARG A 154 -5.47 1.07 5.32
C ARG A 154 -6.51 0.27 6.08
N ARG A 155 -7.17 0.94 7.02
CA ARG A 155 -8.22 0.38 7.85
C ARG A 155 -9.38 1.37 7.95
N SER A 156 -10.61 0.87 7.92
CA SER A 156 -11.79 1.66 8.29
C SER A 156 -12.31 1.20 9.64
N GLY A 157 -12.73 2.13 10.49
CA GLY A 157 -13.33 1.83 11.78
C GLY A 157 -14.74 1.21 11.66
N ASP A 158 -15.39 1.45 10.52
CA ASP A 158 -16.78 1.06 10.28
C ASP A 158 -16.90 -0.32 9.61
N LEU A 159 -15.78 -0.91 9.19
CA LEU A 159 -15.74 -2.20 8.52
C LEU A 159 -15.37 -3.34 9.46
N ALA A 160 -16.31 -4.26 9.68
CA ALA A 160 -16.06 -5.50 10.43
C ALA A 160 -15.44 -6.58 9.52
N ILE A 161 -14.32 -6.27 8.85
CA ILE A 161 -13.60 -7.16 7.96
C ILE A 161 -12.13 -7.30 8.37
N SER A 162 -11.47 -8.35 7.89
CA SER A 162 -10.04 -8.56 8.15
C SER A 162 -9.17 -7.44 7.58
N SER A 163 -8.05 -7.16 8.22
CA SER A 163 -7.13 -6.11 7.76
C SER A 163 -5.67 -6.49 7.95
N VAL A 164 -4.82 -6.01 7.03
CA VAL A 164 -3.36 -6.07 7.14
C VAL A 164 -2.82 -4.65 7.08
N VAL A 165 -2.21 -4.19 8.18
CA VAL A 165 -1.63 -2.85 8.31
C VAL A 165 -0.20 -2.94 8.86
N HIS A 166 0.53 -1.83 8.82
CA HIS A 166 1.83 -1.70 9.45
C HIS A 166 1.69 -1.04 10.83
N ASP A 167 2.67 -1.26 11.70
CA ASP A 167 2.74 -0.60 13.01
C ASP A 167 3.19 0.85 12.85
N GLU A 168 2.22 1.70 12.49
CA GLU A 168 2.46 3.12 12.25
C GLU A 168 2.85 3.86 13.52
N ASP A 169 2.37 3.36 14.65
CA ASP A 169 2.64 3.92 15.96
C ASP A 169 4.10 3.69 16.35
N ASP A 170 4.59 2.46 16.30
CA ASP A 170 6.00 2.12 16.51
C ASP A 170 6.90 2.86 15.51
N GLY A 171 6.46 3.01 14.25
CA GLY A 171 7.21 3.74 13.22
C GLY A 171 7.45 5.21 13.60
N PHE A 172 6.41 5.92 14.02
CA PHE A 172 6.53 7.32 14.45
C PHE A 172 7.26 7.46 15.78
N HIS A 173 7.07 6.52 16.71
CA HIS A 173 7.85 6.46 17.94
C HIS A 173 9.36 6.39 17.65
N ARG A 174 9.78 5.50 16.75
CA ARG A 174 11.20 5.36 16.33
C ARG A 174 11.73 6.64 15.66
N VAL A 175 10.94 7.26 14.79
CA VAL A 175 11.31 8.54 14.14
C VAL A 175 11.56 9.62 15.18
N LEU A 176 10.62 9.85 16.10
CA LEU A 176 10.74 10.89 17.10
C LEU A 176 11.83 10.60 18.12
N THR A 177 12.01 9.34 18.53
CA THR A 177 13.13 8.91 19.38
C THR A 177 14.47 9.20 18.72
N HIS A 178 14.62 8.87 17.41
CA HIS A 178 15.82 9.17 16.64
C HIS A 178 16.11 10.66 16.61
N LEU A 179 15.13 11.49 16.21
CA LEU A 179 15.30 12.93 16.16
C LEU A 179 15.61 13.53 17.53
N ALA A 180 14.94 13.07 18.58
CA ALA A 180 15.20 13.52 19.95
C ALA A 180 16.61 13.12 20.42
N SER A 181 17.11 11.94 20.06
CA SER A 181 18.48 11.49 20.37
C SER A 181 19.56 12.32 19.67
N LEU A 182 19.24 12.89 18.50
CA LEU A 182 20.09 13.84 17.78
C LEU A 182 20.04 15.28 18.35
N GLY A 183 19.27 15.50 19.42
CA GLY A 183 19.16 16.80 20.09
C GLY A 183 18.02 17.68 19.60
N HIS A 184 17.21 17.24 18.62
CA HIS A 184 16.04 17.99 18.17
C HIS A 184 14.98 18.06 19.28
N ARG A 185 14.47 19.26 19.56
CA ARG A 185 13.42 19.50 20.56
C ARG A 185 12.19 20.16 19.95
N THR A 186 12.36 20.89 18.86
CA THR A 186 11.28 21.49 18.06
C THR A 186 11.19 20.74 16.73
N ILE A 187 10.30 19.76 16.69
CA ILE A 187 10.09 18.87 15.55
C ILE A 187 8.72 19.19 14.95
N ALA A 188 8.67 19.68 13.72
CA ALA A 188 7.43 19.84 12.98
C ALA A 188 7.00 18.54 12.30
N THR A 189 5.75 18.46 11.84
CA THR A 189 5.29 17.37 11.00
C THR A 189 4.56 17.85 9.76
N ILE A 190 4.80 17.17 8.63
CA ILE A 190 3.90 17.20 7.47
C ILE A 190 3.05 15.95 7.54
N ALA A 191 1.84 16.13 8.08
CA ALA A 191 0.87 15.06 8.27
C ALA A 191 0.20 14.66 6.95
N GLY A 192 -0.20 13.41 6.83
CA GLY A 192 -0.97 12.91 5.70
C GLY A 192 -2.47 13.27 5.79
N PRO A 193 -3.26 12.92 4.76
CA PRO A 193 -4.70 13.14 4.76
C PRO A 193 -5.38 12.50 5.97
N GLN A 194 -6.17 13.28 6.71
CA GLN A 194 -6.82 12.83 7.96
C GLN A 194 -8.07 11.97 7.72
N THR A 195 -8.53 11.91 6.48
CA THR A 195 -9.66 11.09 6.06
C THR A 195 -9.30 9.60 5.87
N ILE A 196 -8.01 9.26 5.89
CA ILE A 196 -7.52 7.89 5.79
C ILE A 196 -6.72 7.50 7.04
N SER A 197 -6.77 6.21 7.41
CA SER A 197 -6.19 5.73 8.67
C SER A 197 -4.70 5.99 8.78
N THR A 198 -3.92 5.80 7.70
CA THR A 198 -2.47 6.04 7.69
C THR A 198 -2.10 7.48 8.01
N GLY A 199 -2.81 8.45 7.43
CA GLY A 199 -2.57 9.87 7.74
C GLY A 199 -2.94 10.23 9.17
N TYR A 200 -4.11 9.76 9.61
CA TYR A 200 -4.62 10.02 10.96
C TYR A 200 -3.75 9.36 12.05
N ASN A 201 -3.42 8.08 11.90
CA ASN A 201 -2.66 7.34 12.91
C ASN A 201 -1.25 7.93 13.09
N ARG A 202 -0.55 8.21 11.97
CA ARG A 202 0.79 8.81 12.00
C ARG A 202 0.79 10.18 12.68
N TYR A 203 -0.22 11.01 12.41
CA TYR A 203 -0.37 12.29 13.09
C TYR A 203 -0.72 12.13 14.57
N SER A 204 -1.62 11.22 14.91
CA SER A 204 -1.97 10.93 16.32
C SER A 204 -0.76 10.45 17.12
N SER A 205 0.08 9.59 16.51
CA SER A 205 1.33 9.13 17.12
C SER A 205 2.31 10.29 17.32
N TYR A 206 2.46 11.17 16.31
CA TYR A 206 3.29 12.37 16.44
C TYR A 206 2.83 13.23 17.63
N VAL A 207 1.53 13.53 17.75
CA VAL A 207 0.98 14.34 18.85
C VAL A 207 1.24 13.69 20.20
N ARG A 208 1.01 12.37 20.30
CA ARG A 208 1.22 11.64 21.54
C ARG A 208 2.68 11.64 21.97
N PHE A 209 3.60 11.26 21.07
CA PHE A 209 5.01 11.14 21.44
C PHE A 209 5.72 12.48 21.61
N THR A 210 5.33 13.54 20.87
CA THR A 210 5.87 14.87 21.15
C THR A 210 5.50 15.36 22.55
N LYS A 211 4.30 15.05 23.01
CA LYS A 211 3.87 15.34 24.39
C LYS A 211 4.61 14.45 25.42
N GLU A 212 4.67 13.15 25.16
CA GLU A 212 5.33 12.17 26.03
C GLU A 212 6.82 12.49 26.24
N PHE A 213 7.53 12.89 25.19
CA PHE A 213 8.94 13.25 25.24
C PHE A 213 9.18 14.69 25.66
N GLY A 214 8.15 15.48 25.97
CA GLY A 214 8.27 16.88 26.33
C GLY A 214 8.92 17.77 25.26
N LEU A 215 8.71 17.42 23.96
CA LEU A 215 9.35 18.10 22.85
C LEU A 215 8.63 19.41 22.48
N LEU A 216 7.30 19.46 22.61
CA LEU A 216 6.47 20.61 22.21
C LEU A 216 5.26 20.72 23.13
N GLU A 217 4.90 21.94 23.53
CA GLU A 217 3.61 22.21 24.18
C GLU A 217 2.42 22.10 23.21
N ARG A 218 2.66 22.52 21.95
CA ARG A 218 1.67 22.46 20.87
C ARG A 218 2.30 21.87 19.62
N PRO A 219 1.57 20.99 18.90
CA PRO A 219 2.04 20.43 17.64
C PRO A 219 2.31 21.53 16.58
N ILE A 220 3.44 21.45 15.89
CA ILE A 220 3.74 22.25 14.69
C ILE A 220 3.45 21.34 13.50
N ALA A 221 2.34 21.56 12.80
CA ALA A 221 1.86 20.64 11.78
C ALA A 221 1.28 21.38 10.57
N SER A 222 1.54 20.86 9.38
CA SER A 222 0.79 21.15 8.16
C SER A 222 0.20 19.83 7.62
N PHE A 223 -0.99 19.90 7.02
CA PHE A 223 -1.76 18.74 6.61
C PHE A 223 -1.82 18.61 5.09
N ALA A 224 -1.25 17.55 4.56
CA ALA A 224 -1.33 17.22 3.15
C ALA A 224 -2.72 16.67 2.79
N ARG A 225 -3.20 17.02 1.60
CA ARG A 225 -4.46 16.52 1.03
C ARG A 225 -4.28 15.19 0.31
N ALA A 226 -3.06 14.91 -0.13
CA ALA A 226 -2.65 13.68 -0.79
C ALA A 226 -1.20 13.34 -0.44
N PHE A 227 -0.81 12.08 -0.61
CA PHE A 227 0.55 11.61 -0.37
C PHE A 227 1.43 11.79 -1.63
N ASN A 228 1.69 13.02 -2.03
CA ASN A 228 2.53 13.33 -3.19
C ASN A 228 3.49 14.50 -2.92
N GLU A 229 4.43 14.71 -3.84
CA GLU A 229 5.49 15.70 -3.73
C GLU A 229 4.97 17.13 -3.72
N MET A 230 3.94 17.44 -4.54
CA MET A 230 3.33 18.78 -4.61
C MET A 230 2.70 19.18 -3.26
N GLU A 231 2.03 18.25 -2.60
CA GLU A 231 1.49 18.50 -1.26
C GLU A 231 2.60 18.62 -0.22
N GLY A 232 3.70 17.89 -0.37
CA GLY A 232 4.91 18.07 0.45
C GLY A 232 5.51 19.46 0.32
N GLU A 233 5.63 19.99 -0.91
CA GLU A 233 6.07 21.36 -1.18
C GLU A 233 5.12 22.37 -0.53
N ARG A 234 3.81 22.27 -0.79
CA ARG A 234 2.80 23.17 -0.23
C ARG A 234 2.85 23.19 1.31
N CYS A 235 2.90 22.03 1.94
CA CYS A 235 2.95 21.94 3.39
C CYS A 235 4.24 22.51 3.98
N ALA A 236 5.38 22.34 3.33
CA ALA A 236 6.63 22.92 3.75
C ALA A 236 6.59 24.47 3.67
N GLU A 237 6.00 25.03 2.62
CA GLU A 237 5.76 26.48 2.49
C GLU A 237 4.85 27.00 3.63
N GLU A 238 3.78 26.28 3.97
CA GLU A 238 2.92 26.65 5.12
C GLU A 238 3.68 26.63 6.45
N LEU A 239 4.55 25.64 6.67
CA LEU A 239 5.38 25.60 7.88
C LEU A 239 6.33 26.81 7.96
N LEU A 240 6.92 27.25 6.83
CA LEU A 240 7.77 28.44 6.78
C LEU A 240 6.96 29.71 7.05
N MET A 241 5.77 29.84 6.45
CA MET A 241 4.89 31.00 6.65
C MET A 241 4.40 31.16 8.10
N ALA A 242 4.25 30.04 8.80
CA ALA A 242 3.82 30.03 10.20
C ALA A 242 4.87 30.63 11.15
N GLN A 243 6.11 30.87 10.71
CA GLN A 243 7.23 31.48 11.46
C GLN A 243 7.49 30.79 12.82
N GLN A 244 7.04 29.56 13.02
CA GLN A 244 7.34 28.78 14.23
C GLN A 244 8.71 28.10 14.05
N PRO A 245 9.62 28.23 15.01
CA PRO A 245 10.93 27.62 14.89
C PRO A 245 10.83 26.09 14.96
N PHE A 246 11.50 25.40 14.03
CA PHE A 246 11.70 23.97 14.08
C PHE A 246 13.09 23.61 13.55
N THR A 247 13.62 22.49 13.99
CA THR A 247 14.95 22.00 13.58
C THR A 247 14.87 20.68 12.82
N ALA A 248 13.70 20.05 12.85
CA ALA A 248 13.42 18.82 12.10
C ALA A 248 11.96 18.78 11.64
N VAL A 249 11.71 18.02 10.58
CA VAL A 249 10.37 17.74 10.06
C VAL A 249 10.19 16.22 9.90
N ALA A 250 9.20 15.68 10.62
CA ALA A 250 8.76 14.30 10.46
C ALA A 250 7.63 14.25 9.43
N CYS A 251 7.92 13.80 8.21
CA CYS A 251 6.92 13.69 7.14
C CYS A 251 6.17 12.37 7.23
N ALA A 252 4.86 12.41 6.95
CA ALA A 252 4.01 11.23 7.02
C ALA A 252 4.33 10.16 5.95
N ASN A 253 5.01 10.53 4.85
CA ASN A 253 5.62 9.58 3.91
C ASN A 253 6.82 10.18 3.17
N ASP A 254 7.50 9.34 2.37
CA ASP A 254 8.70 9.72 1.64
C ASP A 254 8.44 10.75 0.54
N ARG A 255 7.29 10.66 -0.15
CA ARG A 255 6.92 11.62 -1.21
C ARG A 255 6.70 13.03 -0.65
N LEU A 256 6.06 13.14 0.51
CA LEU A 256 5.93 14.41 1.24
C LEU A 256 7.31 14.93 1.66
N ALA A 257 8.22 14.05 2.11
CA ALA A 257 9.58 14.44 2.48
C ALA A 257 10.37 14.96 1.27
N VAL A 258 10.25 14.35 0.09
CA VAL A 258 10.87 14.83 -1.16
C VAL A 258 10.36 16.22 -1.53
N GLY A 259 9.06 16.44 -1.46
CA GLY A 259 8.45 17.74 -1.69
C GLY A 259 8.97 18.79 -0.69
N ALA A 260 9.01 18.44 0.60
CA ALA A 260 9.52 19.32 1.64
C ALA A 260 11.00 19.72 1.42
N ILE A 261 11.86 18.75 1.08
CA ILE A 261 13.27 19.01 0.73
C ILE A 261 13.36 19.98 -0.45
N THR A 262 12.51 19.81 -1.45
CA THR A 262 12.48 20.67 -2.65
C THR A 262 12.07 22.11 -2.28
N ALA A 263 11.01 22.29 -1.50
CA ALA A 263 10.55 23.60 -1.06
C ALA A 263 11.58 24.31 -0.18
N PHE A 264 12.12 23.64 0.83
CA PHE A 264 13.14 24.21 1.71
C PHE A 264 14.38 24.66 0.94
N ARG A 265 14.85 23.86 -0.04
CA ARG A 265 15.99 24.23 -0.89
C ARG A 265 15.74 25.51 -1.70
N ARG A 266 14.52 25.75 -2.21
CA ARG A 266 14.14 27.00 -2.90
C ARG A 266 14.26 28.22 -1.98
N HIS A 267 14.07 28.05 -0.66
CA HIS A 267 14.24 29.08 0.35
C HIS A 267 15.66 29.15 0.95
N GLY A 268 16.64 28.43 0.35
CA GLY A 268 18.03 28.41 0.82
C GLY A 268 18.25 27.59 2.10
N ILE A 269 17.26 26.79 2.51
CA ILE A 269 17.31 25.90 3.67
C ILE A 269 17.71 24.50 3.20
N GLU A 270 18.85 24.00 3.66
CA GLU A 270 19.40 22.73 3.22
C GLU A 270 19.17 21.60 4.23
N CYS A 271 18.72 20.47 3.73
CA CYS A 271 18.64 19.21 4.46
C CYS A 271 19.96 18.43 4.29
N PRO A 272 20.58 17.95 5.36
CA PRO A 272 20.20 18.08 6.78
C PRO A 272 20.86 19.28 7.47
N ARG A 273 21.63 20.14 6.76
CA ARG A 273 22.44 21.21 7.35
C ARG A 273 21.62 22.17 8.22
N ASP A 274 20.47 22.61 7.74
CA ASP A 274 19.63 23.60 8.40
C ASP A 274 18.38 22.93 9.03
N VAL A 275 17.85 21.87 8.40
CA VAL A 275 16.69 21.13 8.87
C VAL A 275 16.86 19.62 8.62
N SER A 276 16.66 18.79 9.64
CA SER A 276 16.59 17.34 9.50
C SER A 276 15.21 16.92 8.98
N ILE A 277 15.16 15.97 8.04
CA ILE A 277 13.90 15.50 7.45
C ILE A 277 13.83 13.98 7.49
N THR A 278 12.68 13.43 7.90
CA THR A 278 12.41 12.00 7.84
C THR A 278 11.17 11.72 7.00
N GLY A 279 11.14 10.55 6.38
CA GLY A 279 10.00 10.02 5.65
C GLY A 279 9.39 8.78 6.32
N PHE A 280 8.54 8.08 5.56
CA PHE A 280 7.89 6.83 5.92
C PHE A 280 7.56 6.04 4.65
N ASN A 281 7.78 4.77 4.60
CA ASN A 281 7.55 3.70 3.63
C ASN A 281 8.82 3.07 3.05
N ASP A 282 9.97 3.77 3.08
CA ASP A 282 11.23 3.38 2.40
C ASP A 282 10.99 3.07 0.91
N MET A 283 10.39 4.05 0.22
CA MET A 283 10.06 3.93 -1.21
C MET A 283 11.30 3.64 -2.05
N PRO A 284 11.17 3.01 -3.23
CA PRO A 284 12.27 2.83 -4.17
C PRO A 284 13.02 4.14 -4.41
N LEU A 285 14.36 4.07 -4.42
CA LEU A 285 15.29 5.21 -4.60
C LEU A 285 15.41 6.17 -3.41
N ALA A 286 14.78 5.93 -2.27
CA ALA A 286 14.98 6.75 -1.07
C ALA A 286 16.46 6.81 -0.63
N ASP A 287 17.23 5.76 -0.90
CA ASP A 287 18.66 5.66 -0.67
C ASP A 287 19.53 6.38 -1.73
N ARG A 288 18.93 6.77 -2.86
CA ARG A 288 19.56 7.48 -3.98
C ARG A 288 19.28 8.97 -4.02
N LEU A 289 18.40 9.44 -3.14
CA LEU A 289 18.15 10.87 -3.01
C LEU A 289 19.40 11.62 -2.51
N SER A 290 19.44 12.92 -2.70
CA SER A 290 20.47 13.80 -2.17
C SER A 290 19.85 14.91 -1.32
N PRO A 291 19.92 14.75 0.02
CA PRO A 291 20.49 13.65 0.80
C PRO A 291 19.68 12.35 0.74
N ALA A 292 20.32 11.20 0.97
CA ALA A 292 19.62 9.92 1.12
C ALA A 292 18.67 9.99 2.32
N LEU A 293 17.42 9.56 2.13
CA LEU A 293 16.32 9.82 3.07
C LEU A 293 16.31 8.83 4.23
N THR A 294 16.38 9.34 5.46
CA THR A 294 16.04 8.61 6.69
C THR A 294 14.53 8.37 6.72
N THR A 295 14.11 7.13 6.83
CA THR A 295 12.69 6.75 6.67
C THR A 295 12.35 5.48 7.43
N VAL A 296 11.06 5.18 7.58
CA VAL A 296 10.57 3.93 8.16
C VAL A 296 10.29 2.94 7.04
N ARG A 297 10.97 1.79 7.08
CA ARG A 297 10.71 0.67 6.16
C ARG A 297 9.48 -0.11 6.58
N VAL A 298 8.60 -0.36 5.64
CA VAL A 298 7.40 -1.19 5.80
C VAL A 298 7.43 -2.38 4.83
N GLN A 299 6.72 -3.45 5.18
CA GLN A 299 6.77 -4.71 4.47
C GLN A 299 5.66 -4.82 3.41
N HIS A 300 5.70 -3.97 2.38
CA HIS A 300 4.65 -3.89 1.36
C HIS A 300 4.30 -5.23 0.70
N TYR A 301 5.30 -5.97 0.21
CA TYR A 301 5.10 -7.28 -0.41
C TYR A 301 4.43 -8.27 0.55
N LYS A 302 4.90 -8.32 1.80
CA LYS A 302 4.33 -9.19 2.82
C LYS A 302 2.88 -8.79 3.15
N ALA A 303 2.59 -7.49 3.22
CA ALA A 303 1.21 -7.02 3.44
C ALA A 303 0.27 -7.51 2.35
N GLY A 304 0.69 -7.48 1.10
CA GLY A 304 -0.06 -8.06 -0.03
C GLY A 304 -0.25 -9.57 0.11
N THR A 305 0.81 -10.30 0.45
CA THR A 305 0.75 -11.75 0.65
C THR A 305 -0.23 -12.13 1.76
N GLU A 306 -0.12 -11.50 2.94
CA GLU A 306 -1.02 -11.77 4.07
C GLU A 306 -2.48 -11.43 3.75
N ALA A 307 -2.73 -10.33 3.02
CA ALA A 307 -4.08 -9.97 2.60
C ALA A 307 -4.69 -11.01 1.66
N ALA A 308 -3.88 -11.56 0.75
CA ALA A 308 -4.31 -12.63 -0.16
C ALA A 308 -4.58 -13.95 0.59
N GLU A 309 -3.75 -14.33 1.55
CA GLU A 309 -4.01 -15.52 2.39
C GLU A 309 -5.30 -15.34 3.22
N LEU A 310 -5.53 -14.15 3.80
CA LEU A 310 -6.75 -13.85 4.55
C LEU A 310 -8.01 -13.96 3.68
N ILE A 311 -8.00 -13.41 2.45
CA ILE A 311 -9.18 -13.48 1.57
C ILE A 311 -9.43 -14.91 1.08
N VAL A 312 -8.39 -15.68 0.75
CA VAL A 312 -8.53 -17.08 0.37
C VAL A 312 -9.11 -17.90 1.52
N ASP A 313 -8.62 -17.71 2.75
CA ASP A 313 -9.18 -18.36 3.95
C ASP A 313 -10.66 -18.02 4.14
N THR A 314 -11.03 -16.75 3.98
CA THR A 314 -12.42 -16.30 4.09
C THR A 314 -13.30 -16.95 3.03
N VAL A 315 -12.83 -16.93 1.78
CA VAL A 315 -13.58 -17.49 0.64
C VAL A 315 -13.67 -19.01 0.72
N GLU A 316 -12.57 -19.74 0.97
CA GLU A 316 -12.54 -21.21 0.88
C GLU A 316 -13.06 -21.90 2.15
N LYS A 317 -12.75 -21.34 3.33
CA LYS A 317 -13.09 -21.93 4.63
C LYS A 317 -14.34 -21.32 5.26
N GLY A 318 -14.89 -20.23 4.68
CA GLY A 318 -16.04 -19.51 5.24
C GLY A 318 -15.74 -18.82 6.58
N ILE A 319 -14.48 -18.43 6.82
CA ILE A 319 -14.08 -17.75 8.07
C ILE A 319 -14.67 -16.35 8.07
N GLN A 320 -15.63 -16.09 8.96
CA GLN A 320 -16.30 -14.80 9.06
C GLN A 320 -15.74 -13.92 10.18
N THR A 321 -14.99 -14.49 11.13
CA THR A 321 -14.37 -13.71 12.21
C THR A 321 -13.23 -12.86 11.66
N PRO A 322 -13.31 -11.52 11.76
CA PRO A 322 -12.25 -10.64 11.29
C PRO A 322 -10.92 -10.90 12.01
N ARG A 323 -9.84 -10.94 11.23
CA ARG A 323 -8.46 -11.03 11.73
C ARG A 323 -7.72 -9.76 11.37
N HIS A 324 -6.97 -9.20 12.32
CA HIS A 324 -6.20 -7.98 12.12
C HIS A 324 -4.71 -8.29 12.27
N ILE A 325 -3.97 -8.17 11.17
CA ILE A 325 -2.52 -8.39 11.13
C ILE A 325 -1.84 -7.03 11.15
N VAL A 326 -0.96 -6.83 12.13
CA VAL A 326 -0.09 -5.65 12.23
C VAL A 326 1.33 -6.10 11.93
N LEU A 327 1.91 -5.60 10.85
CA LEU A 327 3.27 -5.93 10.43
C LEU A 327 4.27 -4.98 11.08
N PRO A 328 5.39 -5.49 11.61
CA PRO A 328 6.42 -4.66 12.20
C PRO A 328 7.11 -3.78 11.16
N VAL A 329 7.70 -2.69 11.64
CA VAL A 329 8.42 -1.69 10.85
C VAL A 329 9.84 -1.51 11.36
N GLU A 330 10.70 -0.87 10.54
CA GLU A 330 12.10 -0.62 10.87
C GLU A 330 12.48 0.81 10.48
N LEU A 331 13.15 1.54 11.38
CA LEU A 331 13.74 2.84 11.03
C LEU A 331 15.06 2.63 10.27
N ILE A 332 15.15 3.20 9.09
CA ILE A 332 16.34 3.19 8.25
C ILE A 332 16.98 4.57 8.29
N VAL A 333 18.04 4.69 9.07
CA VAL A 333 18.78 5.96 9.23
C VAL A 333 19.71 6.14 8.03
N ARG A 334 19.63 7.33 7.39
CA ARG A 334 20.46 7.75 6.27
C ARG A 334 20.99 9.18 6.47
N ALA A 335 21.20 9.93 5.39
CA ALA A 335 21.89 11.22 5.42
C ALA A 335 20.97 12.44 5.59
N SER A 336 19.64 12.30 5.66
CA SER A 336 18.70 13.42 5.76
C SER A 336 18.47 13.92 7.19
N THR A 337 19.18 13.36 8.17
CA THR A 337 19.14 13.78 9.57
C THR A 337 20.54 14.01 10.10
N ARG A 338 20.72 14.99 11.00
CA ARG A 338 22.00 15.31 11.64
C ARG A 338 21.85 15.58 13.14
N SER A 339 22.95 15.44 13.89
CA SER A 339 22.99 15.86 15.28
C SER A 339 23.11 17.39 15.40
N LEU A 340 22.35 17.99 16.33
CA LEU A 340 22.48 19.39 16.70
C LEU A 340 23.67 19.64 17.65
N ALA A 341 24.15 18.63 18.37
CA ALA A 341 25.25 18.77 19.34
C ALA A 341 26.60 19.15 18.68
N GLN A 342 26.71 19.05 17.37
CA GLN A 342 27.95 19.38 16.64
C GLN A 342 28.08 20.84 16.18
N THR A 343 27.11 21.73 16.48
CA THR A 343 27.12 23.13 16.03
C THR A 343 27.66 24.14 17.06
N ASN A 344 28.07 23.72 18.26
CA ASN A 344 28.57 24.62 19.31
C ASN A 344 30.06 25.05 19.14
N GLY A 345 30.54 25.19 17.91
CA GLY A 345 31.97 25.44 17.68
C GLY A 345 32.37 26.64 16.82
N VAL A 346 31.46 27.50 16.33
CA VAL A 346 31.89 28.76 15.67
C VAL A 346 30.82 29.82 15.85
N PRO A 347 31.06 30.88 16.67
CA PRO A 347 30.20 32.07 16.67
C PRO A 347 30.44 32.82 15.37
N ARG A 348 29.43 32.91 14.51
CA ARG A 348 29.46 33.85 13.37
C ARG A 348 29.33 35.27 13.87
N ASN A 349 30.46 35.95 13.98
CA ASN A 349 30.51 37.41 14.15
C ASN A 349 30.02 38.08 12.86
N HIS A 350 28.79 38.50 12.81
CA HIS A 350 28.31 39.45 11.80
C HIS A 350 28.67 40.86 12.22
N SER A 351 29.94 41.25 12.06
CA SER A 351 30.30 42.65 12.01
C SER A 351 29.80 43.24 10.70
N ARG A 352 28.75 44.04 10.82
CA ARG A 352 28.34 44.98 9.77
C ARG A 352 29.47 45.99 9.59
N GLU A 353 30.27 45.91 8.51
CA GLU A 353 31.06 47.02 8.01
C GLU A 353 30.11 48.04 7.33
N THR A 354 29.76 49.07 8.04
CA THR A 354 29.23 50.32 7.50
C THR A 354 30.38 51.02 6.76
N LYS A 355 30.36 50.99 5.43
CA LYS A 355 31.18 51.91 4.62
C LYS A 355 30.56 53.32 4.73
N GLU A 356 31.21 54.18 5.49
CA GLU A 356 31.05 55.61 5.34
C GLU A 356 31.77 56.07 4.07
N GLU A 357 30.99 56.57 3.12
CA GLU A 357 31.49 57.41 2.04
C GLU A 357 31.91 58.78 2.65
N LYS A 358 33.22 59.10 2.58
CA LYS A 358 33.70 60.46 2.69
C LYS A 358 34.00 60.98 1.29
N SER A 359 33.16 61.91 0.87
CA SER A 359 33.42 62.84 -0.20
C SER A 359 34.57 63.79 0.18
N SER A 360 35.50 63.94 -0.69
CA SER A 360 36.20 65.25 -1.03
C SER A 360 36.86 65.08 -2.38
#